data_08f25a453f91da5730b67ff61e678d1e
#
_entry.id   08f25a453f91da5730b67ff61e678d1e
#
_cell.length_a   1.000
_cell.length_b   1.000
_cell.length_c   1.000
_cell.angle_alpha   90.00
_cell.angle_beta   90.00
_cell.angle_gamma   90.00
#
_symmetry.space_group_name_H-M   'P 1'
#
loop_
_entity.id
_entity.type
_entity.pdbx_description
1 polymer ?
#
loop_
_entity_poly.entity_id
_entity_poly.type
_entity_poly.pdbx_seq_one_letter_code
_entity_poly.pdbx_strand_id
1 'polypeptide(L)'
;MKGVSVLEKVYFERPMVEHIRDSGFRAVDMHFHTNHSDAYTKVRAALSLAKRKGVGLAITDHNTVSGVVEAFRMQTGVLLIPGIELSAEDGPHILVYFYDLDEMVDFYHREVERRKGRSPYMATTLSTEDLLECTARYNCVRAPAHPYGYLVFNKGVAKCVEKEYLGPETLARFEAIEVINGGMTRNLNRKASDLAVKLGLGLLGGTDGHTLRDLGNVLTCAESGDVEGFLSDTVHRRTFVVGREKNLINKGLTAALLMTRYAPYTIPSLAVHYRQNMPRVRRFVRRKGTRSASTRTRGK
;
A
#
# COMPACT_ATOMS: atom_id res chain seq x y z
N MET A 1 16.34 10.86 26.49
CA MET A 1 16.36 9.60 25.72
C MET A 1 17.09 9.88 24.41
N LYS A 2 18.20 9.18 24.13
CA LYS A 2 18.90 9.29 22.84
C LYS A 2 17.94 8.74 21.77
N GLY A 3 17.63 9.53 20.73
CA GLY A 3 16.74 9.10 19.66
C GLY A 3 17.29 7.85 18.97
N VAL A 4 16.55 6.75 19.04
CA VAL A 4 16.82 5.53 18.28
C VAL A 4 16.78 5.89 16.80
N SER A 5 17.81 5.57 16.05
CA SER A 5 17.86 5.81 14.61
C SER A 5 16.68 5.11 13.93
N VAL A 6 16.04 5.74 12.96
CA VAL A 6 14.90 5.15 12.22
C VAL A 6 15.30 3.85 11.51
N LEU A 7 16.59 3.69 11.14
CA LEU A 7 17.14 2.44 10.61
C LEU A 7 17.08 1.27 11.61
N GLU A 8 17.05 1.58 12.92
CA GLU A 8 16.89 0.57 13.98
C GLU A 8 15.43 0.16 14.21
N LYS A 9 14.45 0.66 13.41
CA LYS A 9 13.02 0.36 13.53
C LYS A 9 12.46 -0.47 12.38
N VAL A 10 13.29 -0.95 11.46
CA VAL A 10 12.88 -1.78 10.32
C VAL A 10 13.68 -3.08 10.32
N TYR A 11 13.01 -4.19 10.69
CA TYR A 11 13.61 -5.50 10.87
C TYR A 11 13.20 -6.45 9.74
N PHE A 12 14.16 -6.83 8.91
CA PHE A 12 13.94 -7.72 7.78
C PHE A 12 14.06 -9.19 8.18
N GLU A 13 13.21 -9.63 9.09
CA GLU A 13 13.20 -10.98 9.65
C GLU A 13 11.78 -11.51 9.82
N ARG A 14 11.65 -12.79 10.17
CA ARG A 14 10.34 -13.37 10.44
C ARG A 14 9.78 -12.82 11.75
N PRO A 15 8.53 -12.29 11.76
CA PRO A 15 7.91 -11.82 13.00
C PRO A 15 7.76 -12.95 14.02
N MET A 16 8.19 -12.69 15.25
CA MET A 16 7.94 -13.53 16.43
C MET A 16 6.83 -12.88 17.25
N VAL A 17 5.58 -13.14 16.88
CA VAL A 17 4.40 -12.43 17.42
C VAL A 17 4.29 -12.54 18.94
N GLU A 18 4.59 -13.71 19.52
CA GLU A 18 4.58 -13.90 20.97
C GLU A 18 5.59 -12.97 21.65
N HIS A 19 6.80 -12.90 21.15
CA HIS A 19 7.83 -12.03 21.68
C HIS A 19 7.45 -10.54 21.58
N ILE A 20 6.87 -10.12 20.45
CA ILE A 20 6.38 -8.75 20.25
C ILE A 20 5.33 -8.41 21.30
N ARG A 21 4.36 -9.30 21.48
CA ARG A 21 3.28 -9.13 22.46
C ARG A 21 3.80 -9.10 23.91
N ASP A 22 4.71 -10.00 24.25
CA ASP A 22 5.27 -10.12 25.61
C ASP A 22 6.16 -8.90 25.94
N SER A 23 6.66 -8.20 24.92
CA SER A 23 7.35 -6.91 25.03
C SER A 23 6.39 -5.70 25.11
N GLY A 24 5.07 -5.92 25.19
CA GLY A 24 4.08 -4.87 25.36
C GLY A 24 3.54 -4.25 24.06
N PHE A 25 3.98 -4.74 22.89
CA PHE A 25 3.55 -4.17 21.61
C PHE A 25 2.34 -4.90 21.01
N ARG A 26 1.56 -4.15 20.26
CA ARG A 26 0.52 -4.67 19.35
C ARG A 26 1.10 -4.72 17.93
N ALA A 27 0.81 -5.81 17.23
CA ALA A 27 1.31 -6.04 15.87
C ALA A 27 0.13 -6.14 14.91
N VAL A 28 0.15 -5.36 13.83
CA VAL A 28 -0.92 -5.28 12.83
C VAL A 28 -0.33 -5.51 11.44
N ASP A 29 -0.95 -6.38 10.64
CA ASP A 29 -0.71 -6.47 9.20
C ASP A 29 -1.49 -5.32 8.53
N MET A 30 -0.77 -4.28 8.10
CA MET A 30 -1.39 -3.04 7.64
C MET A 30 -1.78 -3.04 6.16
N HIS A 31 -1.56 -4.15 5.42
CA HIS A 31 -1.91 -4.23 4.01
C HIS A 31 -2.34 -5.64 3.62
N PHE A 32 -3.65 -5.87 3.55
CA PHE A 32 -4.21 -7.20 3.25
C PHE A 32 -5.49 -7.12 2.44
N HIS A 33 -5.62 -8.00 1.43
CA HIS A 33 -6.75 -8.07 0.51
C HIS A 33 -7.67 -9.25 0.77
N THR A 34 -8.95 -9.05 0.47
CA THR A 34 -9.99 -10.06 0.64
C THR A 34 -10.74 -10.36 -0.68
N ASN A 35 -11.72 -11.26 -0.60
CA ASN A 35 -12.58 -11.57 -1.73
C ASN A 35 -13.52 -10.40 -2.14
N HIS A 36 -13.50 -9.30 -1.43
CA HIS A 36 -14.19 -8.08 -1.80
C HIS A 36 -13.45 -7.28 -2.88
N SER A 37 -12.16 -7.57 -3.09
CA SER A 37 -11.38 -7.03 -4.21
C SER A 37 -10.81 -8.15 -5.09
N ASP A 38 -9.53 -8.24 -5.23
CA ASP A 38 -8.85 -9.14 -6.16
C ASP A 38 -8.29 -10.42 -5.53
N ALA A 39 -8.43 -10.60 -4.21
CA ALA A 39 -8.07 -11.85 -3.55
C ALA A 39 -9.23 -12.87 -3.50
N TYR A 40 -8.93 -14.10 -3.06
CA TYR A 40 -9.91 -15.14 -2.79
C TYR A 40 -10.13 -15.37 -1.28
N THR A 41 -9.35 -14.72 -0.45
CA THR A 41 -9.40 -14.87 1.01
C THR A 41 -10.67 -14.26 1.57
N LYS A 42 -11.53 -15.09 2.18
CA LYS A 42 -12.76 -14.62 2.84
C LYS A 42 -12.42 -13.86 4.12
N VAL A 43 -13.13 -12.78 4.38
CA VAL A 43 -12.96 -11.94 5.58
C VAL A 43 -12.97 -12.79 6.87
N ARG A 44 -13.97 -13.66 7.05
CA ARG A 44 -14.05 -14.57 8.20
C ARG A 44 -12.79 -15.42 8.39
N ALA A 45 -12.23 -15.94 7.31
CA ALA A 45 -11.03 -16.78 7.36
C ALA A 45 -9.79 -15.95 7.75
N ALA A 46 -9.65 -14.72 7.21
CA ALA A 46 -8.59 -13.81 7.57
C ALA A 46 -8.66 -13.43 9.07
N LEU A 47 -9.84 -13.04 9.56
CA LEU A 47 -10.03 -12.68 10.97
C LEU A 47 -9.79 -13.87 11.93
N SER A 48 -10.27 -15.06 11.56
CA SER A 48 -10.00 -16.27 12.35
C SER A 48 -8.51 -16.58 12.45
N LEU A 49 -7.76 -16.38 11.36
CA LEU A 49 -6.31 -16.58 11.37
C LEU A 49 -5.58 -15.46 12.13
N ALA A 50 -5.97 -14.21 11.95
CA ALA A 50 -5.41 -13.06 12.68
C ALA A 50 -5.58 -13.26 14.20
N LYS A 51 -6.78 -13.65 14.63
CA LYS A 51 -7.06 -13.98 16.04
C LYS A 51 -6.17 -15.10 16.59
N ARG A 52 -6.02 -16.20 15.84
CA ARG A 52 -5.13 -17.32 16.25
C ARG A 52 -3.66 -16.92 16.33
N LYS A 53 -3.23 -16.00 15.44
CA LYS A 53 -1.85 -15.48 15.44
C LYS A 53 -1.64 -14.38 16.48
N GLY A 54 -2.70 -13.84 17.08
CA GLY A 54 -2.62 -12.72 18.02
C GLY A 54 -2.19 -11.41 17.35
N VAL A 55 -2.57 -11.19 16.08
CA VAL A 55 -2.25 -9.99 15.31
C VAL A 55 -3.51 -9.23 14.94
N GLY A 56 -3.39 -7.90 14.81
CA GLY A 56 -4.40 -7.06 14.20
C GLY A 56 -4.34 -7.11 12.66
N LEU A 57 -5.30 -6.46 12.02
CA LEU A 57 -5.44 -6.48 10.58
C LEU A 57 -6.02 -5.15 10.06
N ALA A 58 -5.42 -4.58 9.02
CA ALA A 58 -6.07 -3.62 8.14
C ALA A 58 -6.47 -4.33 6.85
N ILE A 59 -7.77 -4.42 6.58
CA ILE A 59 -8.27 -4.86 5.28
C ILE A 59 -8.27 -3.65 4.37
N THR A 60 -7.46 -3.71 3.32
CA THR A 60 -7.19 -2.61 2.40
C THR A 60 -7.56 -2.98 0.97
N ASP A 61 -8.77 -3.51 0.80
CA ASP A 61 -9.29 -3.92 -0.50
C ASP A 61 -9.24 -2.78 -1.53
N HIS A 62 -8.89 -3.08 -2.77
CA HIS A 62 -8.78 -2.10 -3.86
C HIS A 62 -10.10 -1.38 -4.12
N ASN A 63 -10.10 -0.07 -3.90
CA ASN A 63 -11.21 0.86 -4.22
C ASN A 63 -12.57 0.42 -3.64
N THR A 64 -12.59 -0.28 -2.50
CA THR A 64 -13.81 -0.71 -1.82
C THR A 64 -13.63 -0.84 -0.32
N VAL A 65 -14.68 -0.56 0.44
CA VAL A 65 -14.70 -0.67 1.91
C VAL A 65 -15.52 -1.86 2.39
N SER A 66 -16.14 -2.62 1.48
CA SER A 66 -17.09 -3.68 1.86
C SER A 66 -16.46 -4.80 2.68
N GLY A 67 -15.18 -5.12 2.46
CA GLY A 67 -14.46 -6.13 3.23
C GLY A 67 -14.20 -5.68 4.68
N VAL A 68 -13.75 -4.45 4.89
CA VAL A 68 -13.54 -3.91 6.23
C VAL A 68 -14.86 -3.72 6.97
N VAL A 69 -15.93 -3.27 6.31
CA VAL A 69 -17.28 -3.16 6.91
C VAL A 69 -17.79 -4.55 7.34
N GLU A 70 -17.60 -5.60 6.54
CA GLU A 70 -17.91 -6.98 6.93
C GLU A 70 -17.11 -7.39 8.17
N ALA A 71 -15.81 -7.06 8.21
CA ALA A 71 -14.94 -7.41 9.31
C ALA A 71 -15.38 -6.78 10.64
N PHE A 72 -15.70 -5.50 10.65
CA PHE A 72 -16.16 -4.79 11.83
C PHE A 72 -17.50 -5.36 12.37
N ARG A 73 -18.42 -5.74 11.48
CA ARG A 73 -19.71 -6.37 11.87
C ARG A 73 -19.52 -7.72 12.57
N MET A 74 -18.41 -8.42 12.34
CA MET A 74 -18.13 -9.72 12.95
C MET A 74 -17.71 -9.65 14.43
N GLN A 75 -17.28 -8.51 14.94
CA GLN A 75 -16.93 -8.26 16.36
C GLN A 75 -16.02 -9.34 16.96
N THR A 76 -14.97 -9.73 16.24
CA THR A 76 -14.11 -10.87 16.60
C THR A 76 -13.13 -10.60 17.75
N GLY A 77 -12.98 -9.32 18.17
CA GLY A 77 -11.98 -8.88 19.14
C GLY A 77 -10.56 -8.76 18.56
N VAL A 78 -10.39 -8.90 17.24
CA VAL A 78 -9.16 -8.57 16.53
C VAL A 78 -9.05 -7.04 16.43
N LEU A 79 -7.89 -6.46 16.69
CA LEU A 79 -7.65 -5.04 16.40
C LEU A 79 -7.76 -4.82 14.89
N LEU A 80 -8.80 -4.10 14.48
CA LEU A 80 -9.06 -3.76 13.08
C LEU A 80 -8.77 -2.29 12.84
N ILE A 81 -7.90 -2.00 11.88
CA ILE A 81 -7.66 -0.63 11.41
C ILE A 81 -8.50 -0.39 10.16
N PRO A 82 -9.41 0.61 10.15
CA PRO A 82 -10.18 0.95 8.96
C PRO A 82 -9.24 1.41 7.83
N GLY A 83 -9.13 0.65 6.75
CA GLY A 83 -8.19 0.91 5.68
C GLY A 83 -8.74 0.61 4.28
N ILE A 84 -8.21 1.28 3.28
CA ILE A 84 -8.51 1.09 1.85
C ILE A 84 -7.24 1.30 1.04
N GLU A 85 -7.03 0.52 -0.02
CA GLU A 85 -6.04 0.82 -1.03
C GLU A 85 -6.69 1.47 -2.25
N LEU A 86 -6.36 2.73 -2.50
CA LEU A 86 -6.84 3.50 -3.64
C LEU A 86 -5.89 3.34 -4.82
N SER A 87 -6.41 2.92 -5.96
CA SER A 87 -5.65 2.77 -7.21
C SER A 87 -5.89 3.98 -8.10
N ALA A 88 -4.88 4.81 -8.32
CA ALA A 88 -4.98 6.00 -9.13
C ALA A 88 -5.04 5.70 -10.65
N GLU A 89 -5.70 6.58 -11.42
CA GLU A 89 -5.78 6.45 -12.89
C GLU A 89 -4.39 6.47 -13.55
N ASP A 90 -3.47 7.26 -13.01
CA ASP A 90 -2.09 7.40 -13.49
C ASP A 90 -1.13 6.30 -13.01
N GLY A 91 -1.61 5.38 -12.14
CA GLY A 91 -0.97 4.11 -11.81
C GLY A 91 -0.55 3.88 -10.37
N PRO A 92 -0.11 4.85 -9.57
CA PRO A 92 0.23 4.68 -8.16
C PRO A 92 -0.93 4.18 -7.31
N HIS A 93 -0.59 3.50 -6.21
CA HIS A 93 -1.55 3.11 -5.19
C HIS A 93 -1.26 3.86 -3.89
N ILE A 94 -2.33 4.20 -3.16
CA ILE A 94 -2.29 4.92 -1.90
C ILE A 94 -3.08 4.14 -0.86
N LEU A 95 -2.44 3.80 0.25
CA LEU A 95 -3.10 3.30 1.44
C LEU A 95 -3.66 4.49 2.23
N VAL A 96 -4.91 4.39 2.61
CA VAL A 96 -5.57 5.39 3.44
C VAL A 96 -6.20 4.69 4.64
N TYR A 97 -5.86 5.14 5.84
CA TYR A 97 -6.35 4.59 7.09
C TYR A 97 -7.13 5.66 7.83
N PHE A 98 -8.32 5.33 8.28
CA PHE A 98 -9.22 6.23 9.00
C PHE A 98 -9.21 5.92 10.48
N TYR A 99 -9.40 6.94 11.29
CA TYR A 99 -9.56 6.78 12.73
C TYR A 99 -10.94 6.22 13.09
N ASP A 100 -11.91 6.42 12.20
CA ASP A 100 -13.30 5.99 12.36
C ASP A 100 -13.83 5.30 11.11
N LEU A 101 -14.64 4.24 11.32
CA LEU A 101 -15.21 3.45 10.22
C LEU A 101 -16.29 4.22 9.46
N ASP A 102 -17.12 4.99 10.16
CA ASP A 102 -18.23 5.71 9.53
C ASP A 102 -17.70 6.84 8.64
N GLU A 103 -16.64 7.53 9.09
CA GLU A 103 -15.91 8.52 8.27
C GLU A 103 -15.32 7.87 7.00
N MET A 104 -14.72 6.68 7.12
CA MET A 104 -14.23 5.92 5.98
C MET A 104 -15.34 5.56 4.98
N VAL A 105 -16.49 5.15 5.49
CA VAL A 105 -17.66 4.80 4.66
C VAL A 105 -18.22 6.06 3.97
N ASP A 106 -18.30 7.20 4.65
CA ASP A 106 -18.71 8.47 4.06
C ASP A 106 -17.74 8.90 2.94
N PHE A 107 -16.43 8.85 3.22
CA PHE A 107 -15.39 9.09 2.21
C PHE A 107 -15.59 8.21 0.98
N TYR A 108 -15.77 6.89 1.18
CA TYR A 108 -15.97 5.96 0.07
C TYR A 108 -17.16 6.31 -0.79
N HIS A 109 -18.31 6.58 -0.21
CA HIS A 109 -19.53 6.91 -0.95
C HIS A 109 -19.43 8.22 -1.72
N ARG A 110 -18.80 9.24 -1.13
CA ARG A 110 -18.66 10.57 -1.76
C ARG A 110 -17.58 10.62 -2.82
N GLU A 111 -16.43 10.00 -2.55
CA GLU A 111 -15.23 10.24 -3.34
C GLU A 111 -14.83 9.07 -4.25
N VAL A 112 -15.18 7.83 -3.90
CA VAL A 112 -14.62 6.64 -4.59
C VAL A 112 -15.67 5.88 -5.39
N GLU A 113 -16.84 5.62 -4.81
CA GLU A 113 -17.81 4.65 -5.33
C GLU A 113 -18.18 4.89 -6.79
N ARG A 114 -18.52 6.13 -7.15
CA ARG A 114 -18.91 6.51 -8.51
C ARG A 114 -17.73 6.75 -9.44
N ARG A 115 -16.52 6.73 -8.90
CA ARG A 115 -15.28 6.98 -9.64
C ARG A 115 -14.45 5.71 -9.88
N LYS A 116 -15.02 4.52 -9.62
CA LYS A 116 -14.39 3.25 -9.97
C LYS A 116 -14.40 3.05 -11.48
N GLY A 117 -13.27 2.61 -12.03
CA GLY A 117 -13.15 2.29 -13.44
C GLY A 117 -13.88 1.00 -13.82
N ARG A 118 -13.94 0.70 -15.11
CA ARG A 118 -14.50 -0.57 -15.63
C ARG A 118 -13.73 -1.81 -15.17
N SER A 119 -12.48 -1.66 -14.76
CA SER A 119 -11.70 -2.65 -13.99
C SER A 119 -11.61 -2.14 -12.56
N PRO A 120 -12.55 -2.50 -11.67
CA PRO A 120 -12.80 -1.81 -10.41
C PRO A 120 -11.62 -1.93 -9.42
N TYR A 121 -10.80 -2.97 -9.55
CA TYR A 121 -9.63 -3.20 -8.67
C TYR A 121 -8.35 -2.57 -9.23
N MET A 122 -8.33 -2.17 -10.51
CA MET A 122 -7.12 -1.71 -11.16
C MET A 122 -6.92 -0.20 -11.10
N ALA A 123 -7.99 0.57 -11.24
CA ALA A 123 -7.92 2.02 -11.14
C ALA A 123 -9.29 2.64 -10.88
N THR A 124 -9.28 3.74 -10.17
CA THR A 124 -10.34 4.76 -10.18
C THR A 124 -10.18 5.64 -11.43
N THR A 125 -11.04 6.65 -11.57
CA THR A 125 -10.89 7.73 -12.57
C THR A 125 -10.19 8.96 -11.99
N LEU A 126 -9.66 8.87 -10.76
CA LEU A 126 -8.94 9.91 -10.07
C LEU A 126 -7.44 9.71 -10.25
N SER A 127 -6.71 10.78 -10.53
CA SER A 127 -5.25 10.80 -10.52
C SER A 127 -4.69 10.67 -9.09
N THR A 128 -3.40 10.46 -8.96
CA THR A 128 -2.71 10.48 -7.65
C THR A 128 -2.95 11.80 -6.92
N GLU A 129 -2.90 12.94 -7.61
CA GLU A 129 -3.12 14.25 -7.02
C GLU A 129 -4.58 14.44 -6.57
N ASP A 130 -5.56 14.02 -7.39
CA ASP A 130 -6.98 14.08 -7.02
C ASP A 130 -7.27 13.25 -5.78
N LEU A 131 -6.68 12.04 -5.67
CA LEU A 131 -6.83 11.19 -4.49
C LEU A 131 -6.25 11.83 -3.23
N LEU A 132 -5.09 12.49 -3.34
CA LEU A 132 -4.49 13.21 -2.23
C LEU A 132 -5.31 14.45 -1.83
N GLU A 133 -5.94 15.14 -2.78
CA GLU A 133 -6.85 16.25 -2.50
C GLU A 133 -8.14 15.78 -1.82
N CYS A 134 -8.74 14.70 -2.32
CA CYS A 134 -9.94 14.13 -1.71
C CYS A 134 -9.68 13.72 -0.26
N THR A 135 -8.62 12.95 0.00
CA THR A 135 -8.29 12.43 1.31
C THR A 135 -7.86 13.51 2.31
N ALA A 136 -7.32 14.64 1.84
CA ALA A 136 -6.92 15.74 2.71
C ALA A 136 -8.08 16.42 3.49
N ARG A 137 -9.32 16.14 3.09
CA ARG A 137 -10.53 16.68 3.73
C ARG A 137 -11.06 15.82 4.88
N TYR A 138 -10.42 14.66 5.12
CA TYR A 138 -10.84 13.67 6.11
C TYR A 138 -9.74 13.45 7.14
N ASN A 139 -10.12 13.02 8.34
CA ASN A 139 -9.16 12.65 9.38
C ASN A 139 -8.60 11.25 9.12
N CYS A 140 -7.53 11.19 8.35
CA CYS A 140 -6.94 9.92 7.90
C CYS A 140 -5.41 9.99 7.80
N VAL A 141 -4.79 8.83 7.81
CA VAL A 141 -3.35 8.64 7.57
C VAL A 141 -3.15 8.11 6.16
N ARG A 142 -2.36 8.82 5.35
CA ARG A 142 -2.03 8.44 3.96
C ARG A 142 -0.64 7.88 3.89
N ALA A 143 -0.47 6.79 3.15
CA ALA A 143 0.83 6.21 2.89
C ALA A 143 0.91 5.70 1.43
N PRO A 144 2.01 5.94 0.70
CA PRO A 144 2.21 5.31 -0.59
C PRO A 144 2.36 3.80 -0.40
N ALA A 145 1.45 3.02 -1.02
CA ALA A 145 1.55 1.57 -1.07
C ALA A 145 2.77 1.17 -1.92
N HIS A 146 3.50 0.12 -1.50
CA HIS A 146 4.67 -0.38 -2.26
C HIS A 146 5.38 0.73 -3.05
N PRO A 147 6.00 1.74 -2.37
CA PRO A 147 6.32 3.06 -2.92
C PRO A 147 7.24 3.04 -4.15
N TYR A 148 8.01 1.97 -4.32
CA TYR A 148 8.80 1.71 -5.53
C TYR A 148 8.16 0.72 -6.51
N GLY A 149 6.96 0.21 -6.17
CA GLY A 149 6.17 -0.68 -7.02
C GLY A 149 6.86 -2.02 -7.30
N TYR A 150 6.32 -2.72 -8.29
CA TYR A 150 6.87 -3.98 -8.78
C TYR A 150 7.75 -3.75 -10.00
N LEU A 151 8.64 -4.71 -10.32
CA LEU A 151 9.66 -4.58 -11.36
C LEU A 151 9.13 -4.05 -12.70
N VAL A 152 7.94 -4.50 -13.12
CA VAL A 152 7.37 -4.18 -14.45
C VAL A 152 6.34 -3.04 -14.39
N PHE A 153 5.65 -2.84 -13.24
CA PHE A 153 4.56 -1.89 -13.12
C PHE A 153 4.98 -0.66 -12.30
N ASN A 154 4.71 0.53 -12.83
CA ASN A 154 5.01 1.79 -12.12
C ASN A 154 3.86 2.17 -11.17
N LYS A 155 3.54 1.29 -10.23
CA LYS A 155 2.44 1.48 -9.27
C LYS A 155 2.86 2.17 -7.97
N GLY A 156 4.12 2.54 -7.82
CA GLY A 156 4.63 3.20 -6.63
C GLY A 156 4.82 4.69 -6.81
N VAL A 157 4.34 5.50 -5.86
CA VAL A 157 4.46 6.98 -5.86
C VAL A 157 5.92 7.41 -5.93
N ALA A 158 6.79 6.86 -5.06
CA ALA A 158 8.20 7.24 -5.03
C ALA A 158 8.93 6.92 -6.34
N LYS A 159 8.59 5.80 -6.98
CA LYS A 159 9.11 5.46 -8.31
C LYS A 159 8.63 6.44 -9.37
N CYS A 160 7.38 6.91 -9.29
CA CYS A 160 6.85 7.90 -10.22
C CYS A 160 7.52 9.26 -10.04
N VAL A 161 7.80 9.68 -8.81
CA VAL A 161 8.59 10.88 -8.53
C VAL A 161 10.02 10.76 -9.07
N GLU A 162 10.72 9.65 -8.84
CA GLU A 162 12.06 9.42 -9.42
C GLU A 162 12.09 9.43 -10.96
N LYS A 163 10.98 9.02 -11.58
CA LYS A 163 10.83 9.05 -13.04
C LYS A 163 10.27 10.38 -13.55
N GLU A 164 10.06 11.35 -12.67
CA GLU A 164 9.47 12.64 -12.97
C GLU A 164 8.07 12.54 -13.62
N TYR A 165 7.30 11.52 -13.26
CA TYR A 165 5.87 11.39 -13.64
C TYR A 165 4.97 12.14 -12.66
N LEU A 166 5.43 12.28 -11.40
CA LEU A 166 4.85 13.09 -10.34
C LEU A 166 5.89 14.10 -9.86
N GLY A 167 5.45 15.22 -9.34
CA GLY A 167 6.31 16.22 -8.73
C GLY A 167 6.90 15.73 -7.39
N PRO A 168 8.07 16.26 -6.97
CA PRO A 168 8.68 15.89 -5.70
C PRO A 168 7.83 16.27 -4.49
N GLU A 169 6.99 17.30 -4.60
CA GLU A 169 6.04 17.77 -3.58
C GLU A 169 4.97 16.74 -3.23
N THR A 170 4.66 15.81 -4.16
CA THR A 170 3.69 14.72 -3.93
C THR A 170 4.05 13.91 -2.69
N LEU A 171 5.35 13.64 -2.45
CA LEU A 171 5.80 12.84 -1.29
C LEU A 171 5.61 13.56 0.06
N ALA A 172 5.60 14.88 0.07
CA ALA A 172 5.37 15.66 1.29
C ALA A 172 3.92 15.65 1.77
N ARG A 173 3.00 15.08 0.99
CA ARG A 173 1.56 14.98 1.30
C ARG A 173 1.18 13.71 2.06
N PHE A 174 2.15 12.86 2.40
CA PHE A 174 1.94 11.61 3.13
C PHE A 174 2.42 11.74 4.58
N GLU A 175 1.71 11.12 5.51
CA GLU A 175 2.06 11.06 6.93
C GLU A 175 2.97 9.86 7.24
N ALA A 176 2.84 8.79 6.45
CA ALA A 176 3.59 7.55 6.62
C ALA A 176 4.01 6.97 5.27
N ILE A 177 4.81 5.91 5.29
CA ILE A 177 5.26 5.20 4.09
C ILE A 177 5.37 3.70 4.37
N GLU A 178 4.98 2.87 3.42
CA GLU A 178 5.13 1.42 3.51
C GLU A 178 6.58 1.03 3.26
N VAL A 179 7.33 0.74 4.35
CA VAL A 179 8.77 0.43 4.29
C VAL A 179 9.06 -1.05 4.05
N ILE A 180 8.18 -1.95 4.49
CA ILE A 180 8.19 -3.36 4.11
C ILE A 180 6.84 -3.72 3.51
N ASN A 181 6.85 -4.02 2.22
CA ASN A 181 5.74 -4.65 1.52
C ASN A 181 6.13 -6.10 1.16
N GLY A 182 5.27 -7.06 1.49
CA GLY A 182 5.54 -8.47 1.22
C GLY A 182 5.71 -8.81 -0.25
N GLY A 183 5.16 -8.05 -1.15
CA GLY A 183 5.28 -8.22 -2.61
C GLY A 183 6.55 -7.62 -3.21
N MET A 184 7.12 -6.55 -2.63
CA MET A 184 8.35 -5.92 -3.10
C MET A 184 9.59 -6.80 -2.88
N THR A 185 10.72 -6.43 -3.50
CA THR A 185 12.01 -7.05 -3.23
C THR A 185 12.69 -6.39 -2.03
N ARG A 186 13.64 -7.09 -1.38
CA ARG A 186 14.43 -6.57 -0.26
C ARG A 186 15.08 -5.21 -0.58
N ASN A 187 15.65 -5.07 -1.76
CA ASN A 187 16.30 -3.83 -2.16
C ASN A 187 15.32 -2.66 -2.29
N LEU A 188 14.10 -2.90 -2.79
CA LEU A 188 13.07 -1.87 -2.89
C LEU A 188 12.49 -1.51 -1.51
N ASN A 189 12.34 -2.48 -0.62
CA ASN A 189 11.95 -2.25 0.78
C ASN A 189 12.99 -1.41 1.52
N ARG A 190 14.30 -1.74 1.39
CA ARG A 190 15.38 -0.91 1.96
C ARG A 190 15.33 0.53 1.43
N LYS A 191 15.15 0.68 0.12
CA LYS A 191 15.04 2.00 -0.50
C LYS A 191 13.82 2.79 0.02
N ALA A 192 12.71 2.13 0.32
CA ALA A 192 11.55 2.74 0.97
C ALA A 192 11.85 3.16 2.42
N SER A 193 12.59 2.33 3.15
CA SER A 193 13.06 2.66 4.50
C SER A 193 14.00 3.88 4.51
N ASP A 194 14.96 3.94 3.58
CA ASP A 194 15.86 5.09 3.44
C ASP A 194 15.09 6.37 3.10
N LEU A 195 14.06 6.27 2.25
CA LEU A 195 13.19 7.38 1.91
C LEU A 195 12.36 7.86 3.10
N ALA A 196 11.85 6.94 3.93
CA ALA A 196 11.14 7.28 5.17
C ALA A 196 12.00 8.12 6.11
N VAL A 197 13.27 7.70 6.30
CA VAL A 197 14.26 8.45 7.10
C VAL A 197 14.45 9.86 6.53
N LYS A 198 14.72 9.95 5.24
CA LYS A 198 15.00 11.21 4.54
C LYS A 198 13.86 12.21 4.65
N LEU A 199 12.62 11.74 4.57
CA LEU A 199 11.42 12.59 4.59
C LEU A 199 10.82 12.75 6.00
N GLY A 200 11.30 12.01 6.99
CA GLY A 200 10.76 12.04 8.35
C GLY A 200 9.32 11.50 8.45
N LEU A 201 8.96 10.51 7.62
CA LEU A 201 7.63 9.90 7.59
C LEU A 201 7.46 8.80 8.64
N GLY A 202 6.21 8.54 9.03
CA GLY A 202 5.83 7.37 9.83
C GLY A 202 6.12 6.05 9.10
N LEU A 203 6.34 4.97 9.85
CA LEU A 203 6.69 3.66 9.30
C LEU A 203 5.48 2.74 9.31
N LEU A 204 5.16 2.17 8.16
CA LEU A 204 4.16 1.12 7.98
C LEU A 204 4.79 -0.09 7.29
N GLY A 205 4.20 -1.25 7.51
CA GLY A 205 4.50 -2.46 6.76
C GLY A 205 3.29 -3.38 6.70
N GLY A 206 3.11 -4.02 5.58
CA GLY A 206 2.04 -4.96 5.35
C GLY A 206 2.45 -6.05 4.36
N THR A 207 1.70 -7.14 4.37
CA THR A 207 2.01 -8.29 3.52
C THR A 207 1.65 -8.07 2.06
N ASP A 208 0.76 -7.13 1.77
CA ASP A 208 0.08 -7.05 0.48
C ASP A 208 -0.46 -8.46 0.13
N GLY A 209 -1.15 -8.99 1.15
CA GLY A 209 -1.50 -10.39 1.23
C GLY A 209 -2.77 -10.71 0.46
N HIS A 210 -2.71 -11.64 -0.49
CA HIS A 210 -3.87 -12.13 -1.25
C HIS A 210 -4.26 -13.56 -0.86
N THR A 211 -3.46 -14.18 0.02
CA THR A 211 -3.71 -15.52 0.55
C THR A 211 -3.55 -15.56 2.06
N LEU A 212 -4.21 -16.52 2.73
CA LEU A 212 -4.05 -16.71 4.17
C LEU A 212 -2.60 -17.01 4.59
N ARG A 213 -1.76 -17.54 3.69
CA ARG A 213 -0.34 -17.82 3.96
C ARG A 213 0.48 -16.53 4.14
N ASP A 214 0.02 -15.45 3.53
CA ASP A 214 0.71 -14.16 3.59
C ASP A 214 0.50 -13.49 4.95
N LEU A 215 -0.72 -13.59 5.51
CA LEU A 215 -1.17 -12.84 6.68
C LEU A 215 -0.18 -12.96 7.86
N GLY A 216 0.27 -11.78 8.33
CA GLY A 216 1.17 -11.66 9.47
C GLY A 216 2.64 -11.96 9.17
N ASN A 217 3.06 -12.08 7.91
CA ASN A 217 4.48 -12.20 7.54
C ASN A 217 5.20 -10.84 7.50
N VAL A 218 4.45 -9.75 7.50
CA VAL A 218 4.93 -8.37 7.70
C VAL A 218 3.99 -7.70 8.68
N LEU A 219 4.52 -7.05 9.70
CA LEU A 219 3.76 -6.44 10.77
C LEU A 219 4.31 -5.05 11.10
N THR A 220 3.41 -4.11 11.30
CA THR A 220 3.67 -2.84 11.96
C THR A 220 3.37 -3.01 13.44
N CYS A 221 4.25 -2.54 14.30
CA CYS A 221 4.16 -2.72 15.74
C CYS A 221 4.14 -1.38 16.46
N ALA A 222 3.23 -1.22 17.42
CA ALA A 222 3.06 -0.04 18.27
C ALA A 222 2.72 -0.44 19.70
N GLU A 223 2.92 0.44 20.67
CA GLU A 223 2.51 0.22 22.06
C GLU A 223 0.98 0.34 22.23
N SER A 224 0.35 1.22 21.47
CA SER A 224 -1.07 1.47 21.53
C SER A 224 -1.91 0.29 21.02
N GLY A 225 -3.01 0.01 21.75
CA GLY A 225 -3.88 -1.14 21.50
C GLY A 225 -5.22 -0.83 20.84
N ASP A 226 -5.49 0.42 20.51
CA ASP A 226 -6.69 0.88 19.81
C ASP A 226 -6.35 1.57 18.49
N VAL A 227 -7.35 1.88 17.68
CA VAL A 227 -7.17 2.46 16.33
C VAL A 227 -6.54 3.84 16.43
N GLU A 228 -7.04 4.70 17.31
CA GLU A 228 -6.58 6.09 17.45
C GLU A 228 -5.10 6.14 17.84
N GLY A 229 -4.76 5.44 18.93
CA GLY A 229 -3.39 5.36 19.42
C GLY A 229 -2.44 4.75 18.39
N PHE A 230 -2.84 3.65 17.72
CA PHE A 230 -2.00 2.97 16.74
C PHE A 230 -1.67 3.86 15.52
N LEU A 231 -2.65 4.55 14.97
CA LEU A 231 -2.45 5.50 13.86
C LEU A 231 -1.66 6.73 14.33
N SER A 232 -1.93 7.24 15.54
CA SER A 232 -1.14 8.31 16.15
C SER A 232 0.32 7.90 16.34
N ASP A 233 0.60 6.69 16.82
CA ASP A 233 1.96 6.14 16.94
C ASP A 233 2.66 6.07 15.59
N THR A 234 1.90 5.71 14.54
CA THR A 234 2.42 5.68 13.18
C THR A 234 2.85 7.06 12.71
N VAL A 235 1.98 8.06 12.78
CA VAL A 235 2.26 9.44 12.35
C VAL A 235 3.42 10.04 13.15
N HIS A 236 3.49 9.79 14.46
CA HIS A 236 4.55 10.28 15.33
C HIS A 236 5.82 9.42 15.32
N ARG A 237 5.94 8.47 14.39
CA ARG A 237 7.13 7.62 14.21
C ARG A 237 7.49 6.79 15.44
N ARG A 238 6.48 6.36 16.21
CA ARG A 238 6.65 5.49 17.39
C ARG A 238 6.51 4.01 17.05
N THR A 239 6.15 3.68 15.81
CA THR A 239 6.08 2.31 15.29
C THR A 239 7.45 1.76 14.90
N PHE A 240 7.56 0.43 14.89
CA PHE A 240 8.59 -0.30 14.16
C PHE A 240 7.94 -1.33 13.24
N VAL A 241 8.69 -1.77 12.23
CA VAL A 241 8.19 -2.72 11.23
C VAL A 241 9.08 -3.95 11.20
N VAL A 242 8.48 -5.13 11.26
CA VAL A 242 9.19 -6.40 11.16
C VAL A 242 8.53 -7.28 10.13
N GLY A 243 9.32 -7.88 9.23
CA GLY A 243 8.76 -8.79 8.24
C GLY A 243 9.73 -9.27 7.18
N ARG A 244 9.24 -10.23 6.40
CA ARG A 244 9.94 -10.73 5.21
C ARG A 244 9.06 -10.68 3.99
N GLU A 245 9.66 -10.30 2.89
CA GLU A 245 9.06 -10.38 1.57
C GLU A 245 8.81 -11.82 1.13
N LYS A 246 7.77 -12.02 0.34
CA LYS A 246 7.42 -13.31 -0.28
C LYS A 246 8.58 -13.82 -1.13
N ASN A 247 8.83 -15.12 -1.09
CA ASN A 247 9.77 -15.76 -2.02
C ASN A 247 9.19 -15.76 -3.46
N LEU A 248 10.03 -16.08 -4.45
CA LEU A 248 9.65 -16.05 -5.86
C LEU A 248 8.50 -17.01 -6.19
N ILE A 249 8.45 -18.17 -5.55
CA ILE A 249 7.38 -19.17 -5.77
C ILE A 249 6.04 -18.60 -5.30
N ASN A 250 6.00 -18.03 -4.09
CA ASN A 250 4.78 -17.43 -3.56
C ASN A 250 4.34 -16.20 -4.37
N LYS A 251 5.29 -15.40 -4.88
CA LYS A 251 4.98 -14.28 -5.80
C LYS A 251 4.36 -14.80 -7.10
N GLY A 252 4.91 -15.85 -7.69
CA GLY A 252 4.36 -16.49 -8.89
C GLY A 252 2.95 -17.04 -8.67
N LEU A 253 2.72 -17.72 -7.53
CA LEU A 253 1.39 -18.23 -7.17
C LEU A 253 0.38 -17.09 -6.97
N THR A 254 0.76 -16.05 -6.25
CA THR A 254 -0.10 -14.87 -6.06
C THR A 254 -0.43 -14.23 -7.42
N ALA A 255 0.55 -14.05 -8.30
CA ALA A 255 0.33 -13.50 -9.64
C ALA A 255 -0.64 -14.36 -10.46
N ALA A 256 -0.51 -15.69 -10.42
CA ALA A 256 -1.42 -16.61 -11.11
C ALA A 256 -2.87 -16.49 -10.59
N LEU A 257 -3.06 -16.42 -9.28
CA LEU A 257 -4.38 -16.20 -8.66
C LEU A 257 -4.97 -14.84 -9.04
N LEU A 258 -4.18 -13.77 -9.02
CA LEU A 258 -4.60 -12.45 -9.45
C LEU A 258 -5.07 -12.44 -10.92
N MET A 259 -4.34 -13.12 -11.82
CA MET A 259 -4.75 -13.21 -13.22
C MET A 259 -6.15 -13.80 -13.38
N THR A 260 -6.53 -14.78 -12.57
CA THR A 260 -7.90 -15.36 -12.62
C THR A 260 -8.97 -14.36 -12.15
N ARG A 261 -8.65 -13.52 -11.16
CA ARG A 261 -9.56 -12.44 -10.68
C ARG A 261 -9.74 -11.33 -11.70
N TYR A 262 -8.69 -11.02 -12.46
CA TYR A 262 -8.75 -10.02 -13.53
C TYR A 262 -9.28 -10.55 -14.86
N ALA A 263 -9.45 -11.86 -15.03
CA ALA A 263 -9.94 -12.46 -16.27
C ALA A 263 -11.26 -11.85 -16.79
N PRO A 264 -12.30 -11.61 -15.94
CA PRO A 264 -13.54 -10.95 -16.38
C PRO A 264 -13.35 -9.50 -16.85
N TYR A 265 -12.26 -8.87 -16.42
CA TYR A 265 -11.92 -7.47 -16.68
C TYR A 265 -10.74 -7.30 -17.64
N THR A 266 -10.40 -8.33 -18.44
CA THR A 266 -9.20 -8.31 -19.30
C THR A 266 -9.17 -7.09 -20.22
N ILE A 267 -10.24 -6.82 -20.99
CA ILE A 267 -10.28 -5.68 -21.92
C ILE A 267 -10.21 -4.33 -21.17
N PRO A 268 -11.03 -4.06 -20.14
CA PRO A 268 -10.88 -2.86 -19.33
C PRO A 268 -9.49 -2.70 -18.71
N SER A 269 -8.89 -3.78 -18.21
CA SER A 269 -7.57 -3.76 -17.61
C SER A 269 -6.48 -3.41 -18.63
N LEU A 270 -6.53 -3.95 -19.84
CA LEU A 270 -5.63 -3.57 -20.94
C LEU A 270 -5.78 -2.10 -21.30
N ALA A 271 -7.01 -1.57 -21.33
CA ALA A 271 -7.25 -0.15 -21.58
C ALA A 271 -6.65 0.76 -20.48
N VAL A 272 -6.75 0.35 -19.21
CA VAL A 272 -6.10 1.04 -18.09
C VAL A 272 -4.58 1.02 -18.25
N HIS A 273 -3.99 -0.15 -18.48
CA HIS A 273 -2.55 -0.28 -18.71
C HIS A 273 -2.06 0.56 -19.90
N TYR A 274 -2.81 0.58 -20.98
CA TYR A 274 -2.49 1.42 -22.14
C TYR A 274 -2.47 2.91 -21.74
N ARG A 275 -3.51 3.41 -21.07
CA ARG A 275 -3.58 4.82 -20.62
C ARG A 275 -2.45 5.17 -19.68
N GLN A 276 -2.13 4.32 -18.72
CA GLN A 276 -1.06 4.54 -17.74
C GLN A 276 0.34 4.54 -18.37
N ASN A 277 0.57 3.74 -19.41
CA ASN A 277 1.92 3.55 -19.96
C ASN A 277 2.20 4.39 -21.22
N MET A 278 1.20 4.70 -22.05
CA MET A 278 1.41 5.47 -23.28
C MET A 278 2.00 6.87 -23.08
N PRO A 279 1.58 7.68 -22.09
CA PRO A 279 2.25 8.96 -21.82
C PRO A 279 3.74 8.77 -21.48
N ARG A 280 4.07 7.71 -20.76
CA ARG A 280 5.43 7.32 -20.34
C ARG A 280 6.29 6.93 -21.55
N VAL A 281 5.74 6.12 -22.44
CA VAL A 281 6.40 5.72 -23.70
C VAL A 281 6.65 6.94 -24.60
N ARG A 282 5.65 7.81 -24.78
CA ARG A 282 5.79 9.05 -25.57
C ARG A 282 6.88 9.96 -25.02
N ARG A 283 6.96 10.11 -23.69
CA ARG A 283 8.00 10.91 -23.02
C ARG A 283 9.39 10.30 -23.24
N PHE A 284 9.53 8.98 -23.15
CA PHE A 284 10.78 8.28 -23.40
C PHE A 284 11.26 8.44 -24.85
N VAL A 285 10.36 8.31 -25.83
CA VAL A 285 10.67 8.47 -27.26
C VAL A 285 11.10 9.93 -27.55
N ARG A 286 10.40 10.93 -27.01
CA ARG A 286 10.79 12.36 -27.15
C ARG A 286 12.18 12.63 -26.59
N ARG A 287 12.52 12.11 -25.40
CA ARG A 287 13.86 12.29 -24.79
C ARG A 287 14.98 11.63 -25.61
N LYS A 288 14.74 10.47 -26.24
CA LYS A 288 15.73 9.86 -27.15
C LYS A 288 15.90 10.68 -28.43
N GLY A 289 14.84 11.18 -29.01
CA GLY A 289 14.87 12.01 -30.21
C GLY A 289 15.68 13.31 -30.03
N THR A 290 15.51 13.98 -28.89
CA THR A 290 16.28 15.20 -28.57
C THR A 290 17.75 14.93 -28.30
N ARG A 291 18.11 13.79 -27.68
CA ARG A 291 19.52 13.40 -27.47
C ARG A 291 20.22 13.06 -28.79
N SER A 292 19.54 12.39 -29.73
CA SER A 292 20.08 12.06 -31.06
C SER A 292 20.27 13.31 -31.94
N ALA A 293 19.42 14.32 -31.80
CA ALA A 293 19.57 15.58 -32.53
C ALA A 293 20.74 16.43 -32.00
N SER A 294 20.97 16.44 -30.67
CA SER A 294 22.07 17.17 -30.03
C SER A 294 23.47 16.58 -30.33
N THR A 295 23.57 15.27 -30.58
CA THR A 295 24.82 14.65 -30.99
C THR A 295 25.18 14.88 -32.46
N ARG A 296 24.19 15.11 -33.34
CA ARG A 296 24.43 15.44 -34.76
C ARG A 296 24.87 16.89 -34.99
N THR A 297 24.58 17.81 -34.10
CA THR A 297 24.98 19.22 -34.22
C THR A 297 26.35 19.53 -33.63
N ARG A 298 27.00 18.61 -32.89
CA ARG A 298 28.37 18.77 -32.35
C ARG A 298 29.46 18.12 -33.23
N GLY A 299 29.12 17.55 -34.36
CA GLY A 299 30.03 16.89 -35.32
C GLY A 299 30.15 17.59 -36.69
N LYS A 300 29.91 18.91 -36.71
CA LYS A 300 30.22 19.74 -37.90
C LYS A 300 31.17 20.87 -37.52
#